data_2a4fd185da495ef807d83b628734df20
#
_entry.id   2a4fd185da495ef807d83b628734df20
#
_cell.length_a   1.000
_cell.length_b   1.000
_cell.length_c   1.000
_cell.angle_alpha   90.00
_cell.angle_beta   90.00
_cell.angle_gamma   90.00
#
_symmetry.space_group_name_H-M   'P 1'
#
loop_
_entity.id
_entity.type
_entity.pdbx_description
1 polymer ?
#
loop_
_entity_poly.entity_id
_entity_poly.type
_entity_poly.pdbx_seq_one_letter_code
_entity_poly.pdbx_strand_id
1 'polypeptide(L)'
;MVNKIYSELGIKPIINAIGSVTLLGGSTQPQQVIEAMQSAQDMYVPMDELEQKAGDYISKLFGAEACYITSGAGSALTLTTAAFMAGDNDDLIVRLPDTTGMKDEILIQSRQRYHYERCLT
;
A
#
# COMPACT_ATOMS: atom_id res chain seq x y z
N MET A 1 26.84 -14.76 -7.65
CA MET A 1 26.10 -15.94 -8.15
C MET A 1 24.86 -15.45 -8.89
N VAL A 2 24.63 -15.89 -10.13
CA VAL A 2 23.39 -15.56 -10.86
C VAL A 2 22.27 -16.37 -10.21
N ASN A 3 21.17 -15.73 -9.84
CA ASN A 3 20.01 -16.43 -9.28
C ASN A 3 19.42 -17.34 -10.38
N LYS A 4 19.31 -18.64 -10.09
CA LYS A 4 18.88 -19.67 -11.04
C LYS A 4 17.50 -19.36 -11.64
N ILE A 5 16.56 -18.83 -10.81
CA ILE A 5 15.19 -18.50 -11.24
C ILE A 5 15.22 -17.45 -12.36
N TYR A 6 15.99 -16.38 -12.20
CA TYR A 6 16.06 -15.34 -13.21
C TYR A 6 16.76 -15.78 -14.49
N SER A 7 17.79 -16.64 -14.36
CA SER A 7 18.50 -17.17 -15.54
C SER A 7 17.62 -18.11 -16.36
N GLU A 8 16.77 -18.91 -15.72
CA GLU A 8 15.80 -19.78 -16.41
C GLU A 8 14.72 -18.98 -17.16
N LEU A 9 14.39 -17.79 -16.67
CA LEU A 9 13.48 -16.85 -17.35
C LEU A 9 14.19 -15.99 -18.41
N GLY A 10 15.50 -16.15 -18.59
CA GLY A 10 16.29 -15.30 -19.50
C GLY A 10 16.49 -13.86 -19.03
N ILE A 11 16.20 -13.56 -17.76
CA ILE A 11 16.35 -12.22 -17.18
C ILE A 11 17.79 -12.02 -16.72
N LYS A 12 18.40 -10.92 -17.16
CA LYS A 12 19.73 -10.50 -16.72
C LYS A 12 19.64 -9.62 -15.49
N PRO A 13 20.31 -9.97 -14.39
CA PRO A 13 20.36 -9.09 -13.22
C PRO A 13 21.02 -7.75 -13.55
N ILE A 14 20.56 -6.69 -12.91
CA ILE A 14 21.13 -5.36 -13.01
C ILE A 14 21.80 -4.98 -11.69
N ILE A 15 22.85 -4.16 -11.78
CA ILE A 15 23.43 -3.50 -10.61
C ILE A 15 22.59 -2.25 -10.34
N ASN A 16 21.79 -2.28 -9.27
CA ASN A 16 20.95 -1.14 -8.92
C ASN A 16 21.76 -0.06 -8.20
N ALA A 17 21.96 1.07 -8.85
CA ALA A 17 22.61 2.25 -8.29
C ALA A 17 21.63 3.43 -8.05
N ILE A 18 20.33 3.22 -8.27
CA ILE A 18 19.29 4.25 -8.10
C ILE A 18 18.68 4.20 -6.69
N GLY A 19 18.69 3.02 -6.06
CA GLY A 19 17.99 2.78 -4.79
C GLY A 19 16.63 2.11 -4.99
N SER A 20 15.70 2.36 -4.07
CA SER A 20 14.36 1.75 -4.11
C SER A 20 13.52 2.37 -5.21
N VAL A 21 13.26 1.59 -6.26
CA VAL A 21 12.41 2.02 -7.38
C VAL A 21 11.54 0.86 -7.84
N THR A 22 10.26 1.13 -8.07
CA THR A 22 9.25 0.11 -8.42
C THR A 22 9.61 -0.69 -9.67
N LEU A 23 10.21 -0.05 -10.69
CA LEU A 23 10.67 -0.71 -11.92
C LEU A 23 11.70 -1.81 -11.68
N LEU A 24 12.43 -1.76 -10.55
CA LEU A 24 13.42 -2.75 -10.15
C LEU A 24 12.96 -3.62 -8.97
N GLY A 25 11.65 -3.63 -8.70
CA GLY A 25 11.06 -4.43 -7.63
C GLY A 25 11.03 -3.75 -6.25
N GLY A 26 11.39 -2.45 -6.17
CA GLY A 26 11.39 -1.69 -4.92
C GLY A 26 12.64 -1.96 -4.08
N SER A 27 12.44 -2.28 -2.81
CA SER A 27 13.53 -2.59 -1.87
C SER A 27 13.69 -4.08 -1.67
N THR A 28 14.91 -4.52 -1.41
CA THR A 28 15.16 -5.86 -0.87
C THR A 28 14.73 -5.89 0.60
N GLN A 29 14.05 -6.96 0.98
CA GLN A 29 13.57 -7.11 2.34
C GLN A 29 14.71 -7.57 3.27
N PRO A 30 14.79 -7.03 4.51
CA PRO A 30 15.69 -7.54 5.54
C PRO A 30 15.40 -9.01 5.84
N GLN A 31 16.43 -9.74 6.24
CA GLN A 31 16.33 -11.18 6.53
C GLN A 31 15.25 -11.47 7.59
N GLN A 32 15.14 -10.64 8.62
CA GLN A 32 14.12 -10.79 9.67
C GLN A 32 12.68 -10.72 9.14
N VAL A 33 12.44 -9.89 8.11
CA VAL A 33 11.13 -9.79 7.46
C VAL A 33 10.83 -11.07 6.68
N ILE A 34 11.81 -11.61 5.95
CA ILE A 34 11.67 -12.86 5.21
C ILE A 34 11.34 -14.02 6.17
N GLU A 35 12.04 -14.12 7.29
CA GLU A 35 11.81 -15.13 8.31
C GLU A 35 10.43 -15.01 8.94
N ALA A 36 9.97 -13.79 9.24
CA ALA A 36 8.62 -13.56 9.74
C ALA A 36 7.54 -13.97 8.72
N MET A 37 7.72 -13.64 7.44
CA MET A 37 6.82 -14.07 6.37
C MET A 37 6.77 -15.60 6.24
N GLN A 38 7.92 -16.27 6.30
CA GLN A 38 8.01 -17.73 6.24
C GLN A 38 7.32 -18.40 7.43
N SER A 39 7.46 -17.83 8.63
CA SER A 39 6.82 -18.40 9.82
C SER A 39 5.30 -18.25 9.84
N ALA A 40 4.76 -17.27 9.10
CA ALA A 40 3.32 -16.99 9.03
C ALA A 40 2.61 -17.71 7.88
N GLN A 41 3.35 -18.23 6.89
CA GLN A 41 2.77 -18.71 5.61
C GLN A 41 1.78 -19.88 5.77
N ASP A 42 1.93 -20.70 6.81
CA ASP A 42 1.11 -21.90 7.04
C ASP A 42 -0.04 -21.65 8.03
N MET A 43 -0.27 -20.39 8.41
CA MET A 43 -1.30 -20.03 9.38
C MET A 43 -2.45 -19.28 8.72
N TYR A 44 -3.67 -19.64 9.13
CA TYR A 44 -4.88 -18.90 8.81
C TYR A 44 -5.32 -18.11 10.03
N VAL A 45 -5.52 -16.81 9.85
CA VAL A 45 -5.97 -15.91 10.92
C VAL A 45 -7.09 -15.01 10.38
N PRO A 46 -7.99 -14.50 11.25
CA PRO A 46 -8.95 -13.47 10.83
C PRO A 46 -8.19 -12.24 10.34
N MET A 47 -8.38 -11.88 9.07
CA MET A 47 -7.61 -10.80 8.43
C MET A 47 -7.97 -9.43 8.97
N ASP A 48 -9.23 -9.20 9.30
CA ASP A 48 -9.72 -7.99 9.94
C ASP A 48 -9.07 -7.75 11.31
N GLU A 49 -8.95 -8.82 12.12
CA GLU A 49 -8.27 -8.74 13.42
C GLU A 49 -6.76 -8.49 13.25
N LEU A 50 -6.13 -9.18 12.31
CA LEU A 50 -4.70 -8.97 12.01
C LEU A 50 -4.42 -7.54 11.59
N GLU A 51 -5.24 -7.00 10.69
CA GLU A 51 -5.08 -5.64 10.19
C GLU A 51 -5.28 -4.60 11.28
N GLN A 52 -6.31 -4.76 12.12
CA GLN A 52 -6.55 -3.90 13.26
C GLN A 52 -5.36 -3.91 14.23
N LYS A 53 -4.88 -5.10 14.62
CA LYS A 53 -3.75 -5.23 15.55
C LYS A 53 -2.45 -4.67 15.00
N ALA A 54 -2.18 -4.89 13.72
CA ALA A 54 -1.01 -4.35 13.05
C ALA A 54 -1.10 -2.81 12.94
N GLY A 55 -2.28 -2.28 12.61
CA GLY A 55 -2.55 -0.84 12.62
C GLY A 55 -2.36 -0.20 13.99
N ASP A 56 -2.88 -0.83 15.06
CA ASP A 56 -2.70 -0.39 16.45
C ASP A 56 -1.22 -0.35 16.86
N TYR A 57 -0.46 -1.34 16.42
CA TYR A 57 0.98 -1.40 16.70
C TYR A 57 1.73 -0.25 16.01
N ILE A 58 1.47 -0.04 14.73
CA ILE A 58 2.15 0.98 13.93
C ILE A 58 1.75 2.39 14.39
N SER A 59 0.47 2.63 14.68
CA SER A 59 -0.01 3.92 15.16
C SER A 59 0.69 4.33 16.46
N LYS A 60 0.86 3.40 17.41
CA LYS A 60 1.62 3.64 18.65
C LYS A 60 3.09 3.96 18.38
N LEU A 61 3.71 3.28 17.42
CA LEU A 61 5.12 3.48 17.08
C LEU A 61 5.37 4.90 16.52
N PHE A 62 4.43 5.41 15.72
CA PHE A 62 4.51 6.73 15.11
C PHE A 62 3.84 7.86 15.92
N GLY A 63 3.15 7.54 17.01
CA GLY A 63 2.36 8.51 17.76
C GLY A 63 1.17 9.04 16.94
N ALA A 64 0.64 8.24 16.03
CA ALA A 64 -0.54 8.57 15.23
C ALA A 64 -1.82 8.10 15.93
N GLU A 65 -2.95 8.72 15.60
CA GLU A 65 -4.26 8.36 16.14
C GLU A 65 -4.71 6.98 15.67
N ALA A 66 -4.50 6.68 14.38
CA ALA A 66 -4.79 5.39 13.77
C ALA A 66 -3.84 5.09 12.61
N CYS A 67 -3.79 3.84 12.19
CA CYS A 67 -3.05 3.41 11.01
C CYS A 67 -3.79 2.28 10.31
N TYR A 68 -3.88 2.35 9.00
CA TYR A 68 -4.40 1.30 8.14
C TYR A 68 -3.30 0.86 7.17
N ILE A 69 -3.09 -0.46 7.04
CA ILE A 69 -2.04 -1.01 6.19
C ILE A 69 -2.61 -1.30 4.81
N THR A 70 -1.92 -0.84 3.77
CA THR A 70 -2.34 -1.03 2.38
C THR A 70 -1.28 -1.75 1.58
N SER A 71 -1.67 -2.26 0.41
CA SER A 71 -0.74 -2.93 -0.52
C SER A 71 0.29 -1.99 -1.17
N GLY A 72 0.17 -0.68 -0.96
CA GLY A 72 1.10 0.32 -1.50
C GLY A 72 0.52 1.72 -1.47
N ALA A 73 1.36 2.72 -1.79
CA ALA A 73 1.00 4.13 -1.73
C ALA A 73 -0.21 4.51 -2.62
N GLY A 74 -0.34 3.91 -3.79
CA GLY A 74 -1.51 4.13 -4.66
C GLY A 74 -2.80 3.72 -3.98
N SER A 75 -2.85 2.51 -3.41
CA SER A 75 -4.01 2.02 -2.64
C SER A 75 -4.28 2.90 -1.42
N ALA A 76 -3.23 3.37 -0.73
CA ALA A 76 -3.38 4.29 0.39
C ALA A 76 -4.05 5.60 -0.02
N LEU A 77 -3.64 6.20 -1.14
CA LEU A 77 -4.25 7.42 -1.67
C LEU A 77 -5.72 7.21 -2.02
N THR A 78 -6.05 6.14 -2.75
CA THR A 78 -7.42 5.82 -3.13
C THR A 78 -8.32 5.59 -1.91
N LEU A 79 -7.87 4.78 -0.95
CA LEU A 79 -8.66 4.49 0.25
C LEU A 79 -8.82 5.73 1.14
N THR A 80 -7.79 6.57 1.26
CA THR A 80 -7.88 7.83 2.00
C THR A 80 -8.91 8.75 1.35
N THR A 81 -8.89 8.88 0.03
CA THR A 81 -9.88 9.68 -0.71
C THR A 81 -11.28 9.15 -0.51
N ALA A 82 -11.48 7.85 -0.67
CA ALA A 82 -12.77 7.20 -0.46
C ALA A 82 -13.30 7.42 0.97
N ALA A 83 -12.42 7.29 1.97
CA ALA A 83 -12.78 7.52 3.37
C ALA A 83 -13.20 8.97 3.65
N PHE A 84 -12.53 9.96 3.05
CA PHE A 84 -12.93 11.36 3.18
C PHE A 84 -14.25 11.68 2.46
N MET A 85 -14.58 10.97 1.37
CA MET A 85 -15.83 11.16 0.65
C MET A 85 -17.02 10.48 1.33
N ALA A 86 -16.85 9.24 1.77
CA ALA A 86 -17.94 8.42 2.31
C ALA A 86 -18.06 8.49 3.84
N GLY A 87 -16.96 8.78 4.55
CA GLY A 87 -16.93 8.69 6.01
C GLY A 87 -17.27 7.28 6.50
N ASP A 88 -18.10 7.20 7.51
CA ASP A 88 -18.66 5.98 8.11
C ASP A 88 -20.08 5.64 7.60
N ASN A 89 -20.47 6.20 6.46
CA ASN A 89 -21.80 5.99 5.87
C ASN A 89 -21.78 4.80 4.92
N ASP A 90 -22.36 3.68 5.33
CA ASP A 90 -22.42 2.43 4.56
C ASP A 90 -23.03 2.58 3.17
N ASP A 91 -24.08 3.39 3.02
CA ASP A 91 -24.74 3.62 1.72
C ASP A 91 -23.80 4.34 0.75
N LEU A 92 -22.98 5.26 1.25
CA LEU A 92 -21.98 5.96 0.44
C LEU A 92 -20.80 5.04 0.12
N ILE A 93 -20.36 4.22 1.07
CA ILE A 93 -19.28 3.25 0.86
C ILE A 93 -19.65 2.26 -0.24
N VAL A 94 -20.84 1.67 -0.17
CA VAL A 94 -21.32 0.68 -1.16
C VAL A 94 -21.52 1.30 -2.53
N ARG A 95 -21.84 2.59 -2.60
CA ARG A 95 -22.08 3.31 -3.86
C ARG A 95 -20.80 3.62 -4.63
N LEU A 96 -19.65 3.73 -3.95
CA LEU A 96 -18.38 3.98 -4.64
C LEU A 96 -18.11 2.94 -5.73
N PRO A 97 -17.61 3.32 -6.90
CA PRO A 97 -16.99 4.60 -7.24
C PRO A 97 -17.93 5.69 -7.75
N ASP A 98 -19.26 5.53 -7.66
CA ASP A 98 -20.19 6.62 -8.01
C ASP A 98 -20.17 7.68 -6.91
N THR A 99 -19.55 8.81 -7.19
CA THR A 99 -19.39 9.94 -6.27
C THR A 99 -20.51 10.98 -6.34
N THR A 100 -21.60 10.70 -7.06
CA THR A 100 -22.70 11.64 -7.26
C THR A 100 -23.22 12.19 -5.91
N GLY A 101 -23.12 13.51 -5.73
CA GLY A 101 -23.55 14.20 -4.51
C GLY A 101 -22.58 14.09 -3.32
N MET A 102 -21.43 13.49 -3.49
CA MET A 102 -20.33 13.51 -2.52
C MET A 102 -19.43 14.74 -2.73
N LYS A 103 -18.59 15.05 -1.73
CA LYS A 103 -17.52 16.03 -1.87
C LYS A 103 -16.35 15.33 -2.55
N ASP A 104 -16.18 15.52 -3.84
CA ASP A 104 -15.21 14.83 -4.68
C ASP A 104 -14.08 15.73 -5.23
N GLU A 105 -14.00 16.96 -4.74
CA GLU A 105 -12.93 17.88 -5.13
C GLU A 105 -11.68 17.71 -4.28
N ILE A 106 -10.53 17.46 -4.92
CA ILE A 106 -9.24 17.29 -4.25
C ILE A 106 -8.29 18.41 -4.69
N LEU A 107 -7.78 19.15 -3.71
CA LEU A 107 -6.83 20.23 -3.95
C LEU A 107 -5.40 19.68 -3.92
N ILE A 108 -4.66 19.89 -4.98
CA ILE A 108 -3.25 19.55 -5.08
C ILE A 108 -2.44 20.76 -5.56
N GLN A 109 -1.27 20.98 -4.96
CA GLN A 109 -0.37 22.05 -5.43
C GLN A 109 0.14 21.72 -6.83
N SER A 110 0.11 22.70 -7.74
CA SER A 110 0.48 22.50 -9.15
C SER A 110 1.89 21.94 -9.35
N ARG A 111 2.83 22.28 -8.45
CA ARG A 111 4.22 21.77 -8.47
C ARG A 111 4.37 20.34 -7.92
N GLN A 112 3.33 19.80 -7.27
CA GLN A 112 3.32 18.45 -6.69
C GLN A 112 2.49 17.48 -7.52
N ARG A 113 2.00 17.90 -8.67
CA ARG A 113 1.29 17.01 -9.60
C ARG A 113 2.22 15.93 -10.12
N TYR A 114 1.77 14.68 -10.02
CA TYR A 114 2.54 13.50 -10.39
C TYR A 114 1.63 12.38 -10.90
N HIS A 115 2.21 11.35 -11.51
CA HIS A 115 1.45 10.25 -12.13
C HIS A 115 0.44 9.55 -11.21
N TYR A 116 0.69 9.57 -9.90
CA TYR A 116 -0.18 8.94 -8.90
C TYR A 116 -1.37 9.80 -8.47
N GLU A 117 -1.51 11.03 -8.97
CA GLU A 117 -2.72 11.84 -8.73
C GLU A 117 -3.99 11.14 -9.24
N ARG A 118 -3.86 10.25 -10.23
CA ARG A 118 -4.95 9.38 -10.71
C ARG A 118 -5.51 8.42 -9.65
N CYS A 119 -4.81 8.22 -8.54
CA CYS A 119 -5.31 7.44 -7.42
C CYS A 119 -6.27 8.24 -6.52
N LEU A 120 -6.41 9.54 -6.79
CA LEU A 120 -7.25 10.47 -6.06
C LEU A 120 -8.55 10.79 -6.82
N THR A 121 -8.68 10.32 -8.07
CA THR A 121 -9.81 10.61 -8.99
C THR A 121 -10.56 9.35 -9.39
#